data_485a68f20a903ee72184b0f4ff4e9dd4
#
_entry.id   485a68f20a903ee72184b0f4ff4e9dd4
#
_cell.length_a   1.000
_cell.length_b   1.000
_cell.length_c   1.000
_cell.angle_alpha   90.00
_cell.angle_beta   90.00
_cell.angle_gamma   90.00
#
_symmetry.space_group_name_H-M   'P 1'
#
loop_
_entity.id
_entity.type
_entity.pdbx_description
1 polymer ?
#
loop_
_entity_poly.entity_id
_entity_poly.type
_entity_poly.pdbx_seq_one_letter_code
_entity_poly.pdbx_strand_id
1 'polypeptide(L)'
;MHTLLSILMFLAFIQPPAETAFDISDDVASAVKTGNAANVAKFFAASVDMKIIDKEDVYSKAQAELILKDFFSKNAIKSFAVMHKGTSKTGDQFAIGTYETTAGKKFRTYFLFKKEGTAFTIQQLRFETQDE
;
A
#
# COMPACT_ATOMS: atom_id res chain seq x y z
N MET A 1 -1.78 -40.43 -55.02
CA MET A 1 -1.94 -39.00 -54.67
C MET A 1 -2.06 -38.90 -53.17
N HIS A 2 -0.98 -38.50 -52.55
CA HIS A 2 -1.00 -38.31 -51.12
C HIS A 2 -1.09 -36.81 -50.86
N THR A 3 -2.25 -36.36 -50.42
CA THR A 3 -2.41 -35.02 -49.91
C THR A 3 -1.82 -34.99 -48.50
N LEU A 4 -0.61 -34.44 -48.37
CA LEU A 4 -0.05 -34.10 -47.09
C LEU A 4 -0.85 -32.95 -46.53
N LEU A 5 -1.76 -33.27 -45.63
CA LEU A 5 -2.44 -32.26 -44.81
C LEU A 5 -1.43 -31.77 -43.78
N SER A 6 -0.74 -30.70 -44.13
CA SER A 6 0.12 -30.03 -43.15
C SER A 6 -0.81 -29.36 -42.13
N ILE A 7 -1.03 -30.06 -41.02
CA ILE A 7 -1.67 -29.45 -39.87
C ILE A 7 -0.64 -28.53 -39.29
N LEU A 8 -0.73 -27.25 -39.67
CA LEU A 8 0.00 -26.19 -39.01
C LEU A 8 -0.62 -26.04 -37.63
N MET A 9 -0.01 -26.75 -36.67
CA MET A 9 -0.39 -26.63 -35.27
C MET A 9 0.05 -25.22 -34.82
N PHE A 10 -0.88 -24.29 -34.88
CA PHE A 10 -0.72 -22.97 -34.31
C PHE A 10 -0.68 -23.16 -32.79
N LEU A 11 0.52 -23.32 -32.24
CA LEU A 11 0.71 -23.14 -30.80
C LEU A 11 0.43 -21.69 -30.51
N ALA A 12 -0.81 -21.40 -30.16
CA ALA A 12 -1.13 -20.14 -29.51
C ALA A 12 -0.36 -20.14 -28.18
N PHE A 13 0.76 -19.43 -28.15
CA PHE A 13 1.38 -19.07 -26.90
C PHE A 13 0.39 -18.15 -26.19
N ILE A 14 -0.41 -18.73 -25.33
CA ILE A 14 -1.13 -17.96 -24.34
C ILE A 14 -0.04 -17.52 -23.36
N GLN A 15 0.51 -16.35 -23.59
CA GLN A 15 1.32 -15.72 -22.56
C GLN A 15 0.39 -15.50 -21.37
N PRO A 16 0.75 -16.01 -20.17
CA PRO A 16 0.01 -15.59 -18.98
C PRO A 16 0.03 -14.06 -18.99
N PRO A 17 -1.08 -13.39 -18.65
CA PRO A 17 -1.06 -11.95 -18.50
C PRO A 17 0.15 -11.64 -17.63
N ALA A 18 1.01 -10.72 -18.09
CA ALA A 18 2.13 -10.28 -17.30
C ALA A 18 1.59 -10.07 -15.88
N GLU A 19 2.03 -10.90 -14.94
CA GLU A 19 1.71 -10.66 -13.54
C GLU A 19 2.13 -9.23 -13.30
N THR A 20 1.14 -8.33 -13.25
CA THR A 20 1.35 -7.00 -12.73
C THR A 20 2.00 -7.25 -11.38
N ALA A 21 3.30 -6.96 -11.31
CA ALA A 21 4.08 -7.09 -10.10
C ALA A 21 3.19 -6.56 -8.97
N PHE A 22 2.89 -7.43 -8.00
CA PHE A 22 2.00 -7.14 -6.89
C PHE A 22 2.49 -5.84 -6.26
N ASP A 23 1.79 -4.74 -6.53
CA ASP A 23 2.18 -3.43 -6.05
C ASP A 23 1.60 -3.26 -4.66
N ILE A 24 2.46 -3.41 -3.65
CA ILE A 24 2.06 -3.25 -2.26
C ILE A 24 1.42 -1.87 -2.01
N SER A 25 1.88 -0.85 -2.74
CA SER A 25 1.31 0.51 -2.60
C SER A 25 -0.16 0.54 -2.99
N ASP A 26 -0.55 -0.16 -4.05
CA ASP A 26 -1.94 -0.21 -4.50
C ASP A 26 -2.82 -0.97 -3.51
N ASP A 27 -2.33 -2.06 -2.95
CA ASP A 27 -3.06 -2.85 -1.96
C ASP A 27 -3.27 -2.07 -0.68
N VAL A 28 -2.23 -1.40 -0.20
CA VAL A 28 -2.32 -0.57 1.00
C VAL A 28 -3.22 0.64 0.76
N ALA A 29 -3.14 1.26 -0.42
CA ALA A 29 -4.03 2.37 -0.78
C ALA A 29 -5.49 1.93 -0.74
N SER A 30 -5.81 0.75 -1.28
CA SER A 30 -7.15 0.18 -1.23
C SER A 30 -7.60 -0.05 0.21
N ALA A 31 -6.72 -0.56 1.06
CA ALA A 31 -7.02 -0.78 2.48
C ALA A 31 -7.29 0.54 3.21
N VAL A 32 -6.49 1.58 2.96
CA VAL A 32 -6.69 2.92 3.56
C VAL A 32 -8.05 3.49 3.16
N LYS A 33 -8.44 3.34 1.90
CA LYS A 33 -9.73 3.84 1.39
C LYS A 33 -10.93 3.22 2.10
N THR A 34 -10.80 2.04 2.67
CA THR A 34 -11.88 1.43 3.46
C THR A 34 -12.13 2.15 4.78
N GLY A 35 -11.16 2.93 5.27
CA GLY A 35 -11.22 3.55 6.59
C GLY A 35 -11.20 2.55 7.73
N ASN A 36 -10.81 1.31 7.46
CA ASN A 36 -10.76 0.23 8.44
C ASN A 36 -9.30 -0.06 8.81
N ALA A 37 -8.94 0.24 10.05
CA ALA A 37 -7.56 0.07 10.53
C ALA A 37 -7.10 -1.39 10.49
N ALA A 38 -7.98 -2.35 10.72
CA ALA A 38 -7.64 -3.77 10.65
C ALA A 38 -7.18 -4.18 9.25
N ASN A 39 -7.78 -3.61 8.20
CA ASN A 39 -7.39 -3.88 6.82
C ASN A 39 -5.98 -3.38 6.51
N VAL A 40 -5.61 -2.22 7.05
CA VAL A 40 -4.26 -1.67 6.89
C VAL A 40 -3.26 -2.43 7.75
N ALA A 41 -3.65 -2.79 8.97
CA ALA A 41 -2.78 -3.47 9.93
C ALA A 41 -2.35 -4.88 9.46
N LYS A 42 -3.06 -5.49 8.54
CA LYS A 42 -2.64 -6.75 7.92
C LYS A 42 -1.27 -6.64 7.27
N PHE A 43 -0.91 -5.44 6.84
CA PHE A 43 0.37 -5.16 6.18
C PHE A 43 1.45 -4.68 7.15
N PHE A 44 1.12 -4.47 8.42
CA PHE A 44 2.10 -3.99 9.41
C PHE A 44 3.17 -5.04 9.71
N ALA A 45 4.40 -4.57 9.85
CA ALA A 45 5.48 -5.35 10.45
C ALA A 45 5.19 -5.56 11.95
N ALA A 46 5.96 -6.42 12.60
CA ALA A 46 5.84 -6.68 14.03
C ALA A 46 6.01 -5.39 14.87
N SER A 47 6.83 -4.47 14.38
CA SER A 47 7.00 -3.12 14.93
C SER A 47 6.86 -2.10 13.81
N VAL A 48 6.17 -1.01 14.08
CA VAL A 48 5.91 0.06 13.11
C VAL A 48 6.33 1.39 13.70
N ASP A 49 7.18 2.12 12.98
CA ASP A 49 7.47 3.53 13.27
C ASP A 49 6.30 4.36 12.74
N MET A 50 5.50 4.90 13.66
CA MET A 50 4.28 5.60 13.30
C MET A 50 4.31 7.04 13.80
N LYS A 51 4.04 7.97 12.88
CA LYS A 51 3.87 9.38 13.20
C LYS A 51 2.45 9.80 12.88
N ILE A 52 1.74 10.27 13.90
CA ILE A 52 0.42 10.88 13.75
C ILE A 52 0.55 12.36 14.13
N ILE A 53 0.64 13.21 13.13
CA ILE A 53 0.80 14.66 13.22
C ILE A 53 2.07 15.01 13.99
N ASP A 54 1.99 15.26 15.30
CA ASP A 54 3.13 15.66 16.13
C ASP A 54 3.68 14.53 17.00
N LYS A 55 3.01 13.38 17.03
CA LYS A 55 3.39 12.26 17.88
C LYS A 55 4.02 11.15 17.06
N GLU A 56 5.26 10.83 17.36
CA GLU A 56 6.01 9.76 16.70
C GLU A 56 6.59 8.80 17.72
N ASP A 57 6.40 7.51 17.50
CA ASP A 57 7.00 6.45 18.30
C ASP A 57 7.01 5.13 17.52
N VAL A 58 7.73 4.16 18.03
CA VAL A 58 7.70 2.79 17.52
C VAL A 58 6.68 1.99 18.33
N TYR A 59 5.73 1.39 17.64
CA TYR A 59 4.64 0.63 18.25
C TYR A 59 4.66 -0.80 17.78
N SER A 60 4.16 -1.71 18.61
CA SER A 60 3.83 -3.05 18.17
C SER A 60 2.71 -2.99 17.12
N LYS A 61 2.60 -4.04 16.31
CA LYS A 61 1.54 -4.15 15.31
C LYS A 61 0.14 -3.92 15.92
N ALA A 62 -0.14 -4.51 17.07
CA ALA A 62 -1.44 -4.36 17.74
C ALA A 62 -1.68 -2.93 18.23
N GLN A 63 -0.67 -2.29 18.80
CA GLN A 63 -0.76 -0.89 19.25
C GLN A 63 -0.91 0.07 18.07
N ALA A 64 -0.15 -0.16 17.00
CA ALA A 64 -0.24 0.64 15.79
C ALA A 64 -1.64 0.57 15.17
N GLU A 65 -2.26 -0.61 15.16
CA GLU A 65 -3.64 -0.77 14.69
C GLU A 65 -4.62 0.06 15.51
N LEU A 66 -4.50 0.06 16.84
CA LEU A 66 -5.37 0.85 17.73
C LEU A 66 -5.19 2.35 17.50
N ILE A 67 -3.95 2.80 17.32
CA ILE A 67 -3.65 4.22 17.05
C ILE A 67 -4.22 4.63 15.71
N LEU A 68 -4.10 3.78 14.69
CA LEU A 68 -4.67 4.05 13.38
C LEU A 68 -6.19 4.06 13.41
N LYS A 69 -6.80 3.15 14.18
CA LYS A 69 -8.25 3.13 14.39
C LYS A 69 -8.76 4.44 14.99
N ASP A 70 -8.04 4.96 15.99
CA ASP A 70 -8.37 6.25 16.60
C ASP A 70 -8.25 7.38 15.57
N PHE A 71 -7.17 7.39 14.78
CA PHE A 71 -6.99 8.38 13.72
C PHE A 71 -8.13 8.36 12.71
N PHE A 72 -8.51 7.18 12.22
CA PHE A 72 -9.61 7.04 11.26
C PHE A 72 -10.95 7.47 11.85
N SER A 73 -11.18 7.24 13.15
CA SER A 73 -12.43 7.64 13.79
C SER A 73 -12.55 9.15 13.93
N LYS A 74 -11.44 9.86 14.14
CA LYS A 74 -11.38 11.31 14.26
C LYS A 74 -11.29 12.03 12.92
N ASN A 75 -10.82 11.34 11.89
CA ASN A 75 -10.53 11.86 10.57
C ASN A 75 -11.15 10.98 9.50
N ALA A 76 -12.48 10.94 9.46
CA ALA A 76 -13.21 10.09 8.51
C ALA A 76 -12.75 10.36 7.07
N ILE A 77 -12.42 9.31 6.36
CA ILE A 77 -11.85 9.40 5.03
C ILE A 77 -12.90 9.77 3.99
N LYS A 78 -12.55 10.74 3.14
CA LYS A 78 -13.25 11.03 1.89
C LYS A 78 -12.54 10.39 0.72
N SER A 79 -11.20 10.54 0.65
CA SER A 79 -10.39 9.99 -0.42
C SER A 79 -8.96 9.77 0.02
N PHE A 80 -8.29 8.86 -0.67
CA PHE A 80 -6.86 8.65 -0.55
C PHE A 80 -6.28 8.40 -1.95
N ALA A 81 -5.25 9.15 -2.30
CA ALA A 81 -4.59 9.03 -3.59
C ALA A 81 -3.08 8.94 -3.39
N VAL A 82 -2.47 7.93 -4.00
CA VAL A 82 -1.00 7.82 -4.05
C VAL A 82 -0.50 8.80 -5.11
N MET A 83 0.37 9.72 -4.70
CA MET A 83 0.93 10.77 -5.57
C MET A 83 2.30 10.40 -6.09
N HIS A 84 3.11 9.74 -5.26
CA HIS A 84 4.46 9.30 -5.61
C HIS A 84 4.71 7.93 -5.01
N LYS A 85 5.41 7.09 -5.76
CA LYS A 85 5.91 5.81 -5.26
C LYS A 85 7.23 5.50 -5.93
N GLY A 86 8.07 4.71 -5.25
CA GLY A 86 9.36 4.35 -5.77
C GLY A 86 9.98 3.19 -5.02
N THR A 87 11.14 2.80 -5.52
CA THR A 87 11.96 1.73 -4.94
C THR A 87 13.34 2.32 -4.63
N SER A 88 13.82 2.07 -3.41
CA SER A 88 15.17 2.45 -3.01
C SER A 88 16.21 1.49 -3.57
N LYS A 89 17.49 1.86 -3.49
CA LYS A 89 18.60 1.01 -3.92
C LYS A 89 18.68 -0.30 -3.13
N THR A 90 18.15 -0.33 -1.91
CA THR A 90 18.13 -1.52 -1.05
C THR A 90 16.96 -2.45 -1.33
N GLY A 91 16.06 -2.09 -2.27
CA GLY A 91 14.87 -2.87 -2.59
C GLY A 91 13.65 -2.49 -1.75
N ASP A 92 13.77 -1.57 -0.80
CA ASP A 92 12.64 -1.05 -0.07
C ASP A 92 11.74 -0.24 -0.99
N GLN A 93 10.44 -0.28 -0.75
CA GLN A 93 9.48 0.52 -1.51
C GLN A 93 8.89 1.61 -0.62
N PHE A 94 8.48 2.71 -1.24
CA PHE A 94 7.80 3.78 -0.53
C PHE A 94 6.61 4.29 -1.35
N ALA A 95 5.66 4.87 -0.65
CA ALA A 95 4.54 5.58 -1.26
C ALA A 95 4.25 6.84 -0.48
N ILE A 96 3.94 7.91 -1.20
CA ILE A 96 3.50 9.19 -0.64
C ILE A 96 2.14 9.49 -1.24
N GLY A 97 1.17 9.74 -0.39
CA GLY A 97 -0.19 10.03 -0.83
C GLY A 97 -0.82 11.19 -0.08
N THR A 98 -2.00 11.54 -0.52
CA THR A 98 -2.84 12.55 0.13
C THR A 98 -4.10 11.88 0.68
N TYR A 99 -4.28 11.99 1.99
CA TYR A 99 -5.46 11.54 2.73
C TYR A 99 -6.35 12.75 2.94
N GLU A 100 -7.53 12.75 2.34
CA GLU A 100 -8.50 13.82 2.52
C GLU A 100 -9.66 13.35 3.39
N THR A 101 -10.01 14.16 4.38
CA THR A 101 -11.12 13.88 5.28
C THR A 101 -12.43 14.43 4.75
N THR A 102 -13.54 13.92 5.26
CA THR A 102 -14.87 14.44 4.95
C THR A 102 -15.05 15.89 5.39
N ALA A 103 -14.25 16.36 6.35
CA ALA A 103 -14.24 17.75 6.81
C ALA A 103 -13.37 18.67 5.93
N GLY A 104 -12.74 18.14 4.89
CA GLY A 104 -11.89 18.92 3.98
C GLY A 104 -10.44 19.06 4.41
N LYS A 105 -10.03 18.39 5.49
CA LYS A 105 -8.64 18.37 5.94
C LYS A 105 -7.82 17.44 5.07
N LYS A 106 -6.56 17.79 4.82
CA LYS A 106 -5.63 16.97 4.05
C LYS A 106 -4.41 16.62 4.88
N PHE A 107 -4.00 15.35 4.78
CA PHE A 107 -2.78 14.85 5.40
C PHE A 107 -1.87 14.26 4.33
N ARG A 108 -0.61 14.64 4.37
CA ARG A 108 0.41 13.95 3.60
C ARG A 108 0.70 12.63 4.29
N THR A 109 0.56 11.55 3.56
CA THR A 109 0.71 10.20 4.11
C THR A 109 1.93 9.55 3.47
N TYR A 110 2.83 9.04 4.31
CA TYR A 110 4.05 8.37 3.87
C TYR A 110 4.07 6.94 4.39
N PHE A 111 4.36 6.01 3.49
CA PHE A 111 4.57 4.60 3.81
C PHE A 111 5.97 4.17 3.39
N LEU A 112 6.67 3.46 4.28
CA LEU A 112 7.87 2.72 3.92
C LEU A 112 7.56 1.23 4.04
N PHE A 113 7.81 0.50 2.96
CA PHE A 113 7.61 -0.94 2.87
C PHE A 113 8.95 -1.64 2.79
N LYS A 114 9.15 -2.61 3.66
CA LYS A 114 10.34 -3.48 3.62
C LYS A 114 9.94 -4.90 3.31
N LYS A 115 10.78 -5.58 2.56
CA LYS A 115 10.58 -6.97 2.23
C LYS A 115 11.00 -7.85 3.40
N GLU A 116 10.07 -8.68 3.87
CA GLU A 116 10.31 -9.72 4.86
C GLU A 116 9.98 -11.06 4.20
N GLY A 117 11.02 -11.88 3.91
CA GLY A 117 10.85 -13.08 3.13
C GLY A 117 10.39 -12.76 1.70
N THR A 118 9.18 -13.16 1.34
CA THR A 118 8.58 -12.91 0.02
C THR A 118 7.53 -11.80 0.03
N ALA A 119 7.19 -11.26 1.20
CA ALA A 119 6.16 -10.26 1.38
C ALA A 119 6.74 -8.91 1.79
N PHE A 120 6.05 -7.84 1.40
CA PHE A 120 6.35 -6.50 1.89
C PHE A 120 5.47 -6.18 3.09
N THR A 121 6.07 -5.51 4.09
CA THR A 121 5.36 -5.03 5.28
C THR A 121 5.57 -3.55 5.46
N ILE A 122 4.60 -2.89 6.12
CA ILE A 122 4.71 -1.48 6.47
C ILE A 122 5.64 -1.36 7.68
N GLN A 123 6.78 -0.73 7.49
CA GLN A 123 7.76 -0.43 8.54
C GLN A 123 7.58 0.97 9.13
N GLN A 124 7.12 1.90 8.31
CA GLN A 124 6.83 3.27 8.71
C GLN A 124 5.51 3.73 8.11
N LEU A 125 4.76 4.46 8.90
CA LEU A 125 3.52 5.11 8.48
C LEU A 125 3.47 6.49 9.14
N ARG A 126 3.37 7.54 8.31
CA ARG A 126 3.35 8.93 8.77
C ARG A 126 2.16 9.67 8.20
N PHE A 127 1.42 10.33 9.08
CA PHE A 127 0.41 11.31 8.69
C PHE A 127 0.85 12.68 9.17
N GLU A 128 1.07 13.58 8.23
CA GLU A 128 1.49 14.96 8.50
C GLU A 128 0.45 15.93 7.95
N THR A 129 0.18 16.99 8.68
CA THR A 129 -0.72 18.02 8.21
C THR A 129 -0.17 18.62 6.92
N GLN A 130 -0.98 18.64 5.88
CA GLN A 130 -0.62 19.28 4.62
C GLN A 130 -1.13 20.71 4.64
N ASP A 131 -0.21 21.65 4.81
CA ASP A 131 -0.54 23.07 4.69
C ASP A 131 -0.60 23.44 3.20
N GLU A 132 -1.66 24.09 2.82
CA GLU A 132 -1.79 24.64 1.47
C GLU A 132 -0.88 25.85 1.28
#